data_1522e4f1e39cf74d634ac0822a2d9df7
#
_entry.id   1522e4f1e39cf74d634ac0822a2d9df7
#
_cell.length_a   1.000
_cell.length_b   1.000
_cell.length_c   1.000
_cell.angle_alpha   90.00
_cell.angle_beta   90.00
_cell.angle_gamma   90.00
#
_symmetry.space_group_name_H-M   'P 1'
#
loop_
_entity.id
_entity.type
_entity.pdbx_description
1 polymer ?
#
loop_
_entity_poly.entity_id
_entity_poly.type
_entity_poly.pdbx_seq_one_letter_code
_entity_poly.pdbx_strand_id
1 'polypeptide(L)'
;MVEIAARRYPAAVFVQASVTELPFADESFDAAVGNIVIQQVGEPERAARELARVLVPGGRVALSTWDLPERSPFFGALLGAIADAEVPPPTEIPPGPSFFQFADETAFGALLLGAGFADVETDTVSFDFSLRSADDLITALADGTVRTGALLRAADDSQRRRIRAHLEARLAPWRRGERYAVPAPVKIASGQKPD
;
A
#
# COMPACT_ATOMS: atom_id res chain seq x y z
N MET A 1 12.63 -0.56 13.41
CA MET A 1 12.55 -0.96 11.99
C MET A 1 13.92 -0.92 11.33
N VAL A 2 14.61 0.25 11.27
CA VAL A 2 15.95 0.41 10.63
C VAL A 2 16.98 -0.60 11.16
N GLU A 3 17.13 -0.74 12.48
CA GLU A 3 18.06 -1.71 13.09
C GLU A 3 17.78 -3.17 12.72
N ILE A 4 16.50 -3.54 12.59
CA ILE A 4 16.11 -4.91 12.18
C ILE A 4 16.49 -5.13 10.72
N ALA A 5 16.22 -4.15 9.86
CA ALA A 5 16.56 -4.21 8.44
C ALA A 5 18.07 -4.28 8.23
N ALA A 6 18.85 -3.43 8.92
CA ALA A 6 20.30 -3.42 8.85
C ALA A 6 20.94 -4.75 9.29
N ARG A 7 20.40 -5.39 10.34
CA ARG A 7 20.84 -6.72 10.76
C ARG A 7 20.53 -7.81 9.73
N ARG A 8 19.39 -7.70 9.05
CA ARG A 8 18.95 -8.69 8.06
C ARG A 8 19.67 -8.56 6.71
N TYR A 9 20.02 -7.33 6.35
CA TYR A 9 20.64 -7.01 5.06
C TYR A 9 21.87 -6.11 5.25
N PRO A 10 23.00 -6.65 5.76
CA PRO A 10 24.17 -5.85 6.14
C PRO A 10 24.89 -5.17 4.96
N ALA A 11 24.62 -5.59 3.72
CA ALA A 11 25.16 -4.97 2.52
C ALA A 11 24.39 -3.71 2.07
N ALA A 12 23.22 -3.43 2.67
CA ALA A 12 22.40 -2.27 2.35
C ALA A 12 22.54 -1.18 3.41
N VAL A 13 22.45 0.09 2.98
CA VAL A 13 22.42 1.24 3.88
C VAL A 13 20.96 1.58 4.21
N PHE A 14 20.65 1.70 5.49
CA PHE A 14 19.32 2.06 5.98
C PHE A 14 19.38 3.38 6.73
N VAL A 15 18.55 4.33 6.30
CA VAL A 15 18.46 5.67 6.90
C VAL A 15 17.03 5.89 7.39
N GLN A 16 16.87 6.43 8.59
CA GLN A 16 15.58 6.90 9.09
C GLN A 16 15.40 8.36 8.67
N ALA A 17 14.40 8.62 7.82
CA ALA A 17 14.11 9.95 7.32
C ALA A 17 12.62 10.12 6.99
N SER A 18 12.19 11.39 6.82
CA SER A 18 10.92 11.69 6.16
C SER A 18 11.10 11.65 4.65
N VAL A 19 10.18 11.03 3.92
CA VAL A 19 10.22 11.05 2.45
C VAL A 19 9.94 12.45 1.88
N THR A 20 9.37 13.36 2.68
CA THR A 20 9.15 14.77 2.32
C THR A 20 10.37 15.67 2.57
N GLU A 21 11.44 15.11 3.15
CA GLU A 21 12.70 15.82 3.45
C GLU A 21 13.83 14.77 3.57
N LEU A 22 14.33 14.33 2.42
CA LEU A 22 15.35 13.29 2.34
C LEU A 22 16.75 13.86 2.68
N PRO A 23 17.53 13.20 3.56
CA PRO A 23 18.85 13.65 3.98
C PRO A 23 19.94 13.32 2.95
N PHE A 24 19.65 13.53 1.68
CA PHE A 24 20.55 13.27 0.56
C PHE A 24 20.75 14.54 -0.27
N ALA A 25 21.91 14.68 -0.87
CA ALA A 25 22.18 15.76 -1.79
C ALA A 25 21.31 15.65 -3.06
N ASP A 26 21.17 16.76 -3.77
CA ASP A 26 20.58 16.76 -5.09
C ASP A 26 21.35 15.81 -6.01
N GLU A 27 20.68 15.17 -6.92
CA GLU A 27 21.29 14.36 -8.00
C GLU A 27 22.26 13.28 -7.48
N SER A 28 21.87 12.57 -6.41
CA SER A 28 22.69 11.55 -5.76
C SER A 28 22.28 10.11 -6.08
N PHE A 29 21.20 9.90 -6.84
CA PHE A 29 20.69 8.57 -7.17
C PHE A 29 20.30 8.45 -8.65
N ASP A 30 20.57 7.31 -9.25
CA ASP A 30 20.14 6.97 -10.62
C ASP A 30 18.69 6.49 -10.67
N ALA A 31 18.19 5.92 -9.56
CA ALA A 31 16.82 5.42 -9.48
C ALA A 31 16.27 5.51 -8.06
N ALA A 32 14.95 5.70 -7.96
CA ALA A 32 14.20 5.65 -6.71
C ALA A 32 12.98 4.73 -6.85
N VAL A 33 12.76 3.87 -5.86
CA VAL A 33 11.61 2.95 -5.83
C VAL A 33 10.86 3.10 -4.51
N GLY A 34 9.54 3.32 -4.59
CA GLY A 34 8.67 3.37 -3.42
C GLY A 34 7.59 2.27 -3.52
N ASN A 35 7.74 1.21 -2.70
CA ASN A 35 6.78 0.10 -2.72
C ASN A 35 5.71 0.26 -1.63
N ILE A 36 4.45 0.51 -2.05
CA ILE A 36 3.27 0.58 -1.17
C ILE A 36 3.46 1.60 -0.02
N VAL A 37 4.04 2.75 -0.32
CA VAL A 37 4.34 3.79 0.70
C VAL A 37 3.63 5.10 0.42
N ILE A 38 3.51 5.52 -0.84
CA ILE A 38 3.07 6.87 -1.21
C ILE A 38 1.66 7.21 -0.72
N GLN A 39 0.75 6.25 -0.67
CA GLN A 39 -0.61 6.44 -0.18
C GLN A 39 -0.69 6.71 1.34
N GLN A 40 0.41 6.48 2.07
CA GLN A 40 0.50 6.73 3.51
C GLN A 40 1.15 8.08 3.84
N VAL A 41 1.64 8.79 2.82
CA VAL A 41 2.32 10.06 2.99
C VAL A 41 1.30 11.20 3.09
N GLY A 42 1.43 12.06 4.09
CA GLY A 42 0.52 13.19 4.28
C GLY A 42 0.65 14.29 3.23
N GLU A 43 1.84 14.44 2.65
CA GLU A 43 2.18 15.42 1.61
C GLU A 43 2.82 14.71 0.40
N PRO A 44 2.04 13.91 -0.37
CA PRO A 44 2.59 13.06 -1.43
C PRO A 44 3.24 13.87 -2.57
N GLU A 45 2.73 15.06 -2.89
CA GLU A 45 3.31 15.95 -3.91
C GLU A 45 4.70 16.47 -3.47
N ARG A 46 4.89 16.73 -2.17
CA ARG A 46 6.19 17.10 -1.62
C ARG A 46 7.16 15.94 -1.67
N ALA A 47 6.70 14.74 -1.31
CA ALA A 47 7.51 13.53 -1.42
C ALA A 47 7.95 13.24 -2.86
N ALA A 48 7.05 13.39 -3.84
CA ALA A 48 7.38 13.21 -5.25
C ALA A 48 8.42 14.24 -5.74
N ARG A 49 8.32 15.51 -5.30
CA ARG A 49 9.35 16.52 -5.60
C ARG A 49 10.70 16.22 -4.95
N GLU A 50 10.72 15.68 -3.74
CA GLU A 50 11.96 15.25 -3.08
C GLU A 50 12.61 14.08 -3.83
N LEU A 51 11.83 13.13 -4.34
CA LEU A 51 12.35 12.07 -5.20
C LEU A 51 12.95 12.64 -6.49
N ALA A 52 12.30 13.63 -7.12
CA ALA A 52 12.85 14.31 -8.29
C ALA A 52 14.14 15.06 -7.97
N ARG A 53 14.24 15.72 -6.80
CA ARG A 53 15.44 16.45 -6.37
C ARG A 53 16.65 15.51 -6.24
N VAL A 54 16.48 14.37 -5.58
CA VAL A 54 17.61 13.46 -5.30
C VAL A 54 18.02 12.60 -6.48
N LEU A 55 17.21 12.52 -7.53
CA LEU A 55 17.56 11.80 -8.76
C LEU A 55 18.42 12.65 -9.67
N VAL A 56 19.40 12.04 -10.33
CA VAL A 56 20.18 12.67 -11.40
C VAL A 56 19.28 12.97 -12.62
N PRO A 57 19.66 13.92 -13.52
CA PRO A 57 19.05 14.03 -14.83
C PRO A 57 19.05 12.66 -15.54
N GLY A 58 17.96 12.29 -16.21
CA GLY A 58 17.78 10.95 -16.77
C GLY A 58 17.44 9.84 -15.75
N GLY A 59 17.51 10.12 -14.46
CA GLY A 59 17.19 9.19 -13.39
C GLY A 59 15.71 8.78 -13.35
N ARG A 60 15.40 7.60 -12.85
CA ARG A 60 14.06 6.99 -12.92
C ARG A 60 13.40 6.84 -11.56
N VAL A 61 12.08 7.05 -11.51
CA VAL A 61 11.25 6.76 -10.35
C VAL A 61 10.23 5.67 -10.68
N ALA A 62 9.96 4.80 -9.70
CA ALA A 62 8.81 3.89 -9.76
C ALA A 62 8.15 3.81 -8.38
N LEU A 63 6.85 4.08 -8.33
CA LEU A 63 6.05 4.02 -7.12
C LEU A 63 4.94 2.98 -7.30
N SER A 64 4.59 2.27 -6.23
CA SER A 64 3.43 1.39 -6.23
C SER A 64 2.43 1.75 -5.14
N THR A 65 1.15 1.45 -5.40
CA THR A 65 0.03 1.57 -4.46
C THR A 65 -0.96 0.44 -4.67
N TRP A 66 -1.85 0.25 -3.70
CA TRP A 66 -2.93 -0.73 -3.84
C TRP A 66 -4.00 -0.27 -4.83
N ASP A 67 -4.60 -1.24 -5.54
CA ASP A 67 -5.79 -0.98 -6.34
C ASP A 67 -7.05 -0.91 -5.45
N LEU A 68 -8.15 -0.40 -6.00
CA LEU A 68 -9.44 -0.26 -5.30
C LEU A 68 -9.93 -1.61 -4.78
N PRO A 69 -10.63 -1.63 -3.63
CA PRO A 69 -11.21 -2.86 -3.06
C PRO A 69 -12.11 -3.62 -4.04
N GLU A 70 -12.82 -2.90 -4.92
CA GLU A 70 -13.71 -3.47 -5.93
C GLU A 70 -12.95 -4.27 -7.00
N ARG A 71 -11.67 -3.95 -7.22
CA ARG A 71 -10.78 -4.63 -8.16
C ARG A 71 -9.76 -5.52 -7.47
N SER A 72 -9.64 -5.42 -6.14
CA SER A 72 -8.69 -6.18 -5.33
C SER A 72 -9.41 -7.20 -4.44
N PRO A 73 -9.49 -8.48 -4.81
CA PRO A 73 -10.06 -9.52 -3.97
C PRO A 73 -9.46 -9.56 -2.56
N PHE A 74 -8.17 -9.25 -2.42
CA PHE A 74 -7.48 -9.20 -1.12
C PHE A 74 -8.11 -8.19 -0.16
N PHE A 75 -8.31 -6.93 -0.60
CA PHE A 75 -8.97 -5.92 0.22
C PHE A 75 -10.49 -6.03 0.21
N GLY A 76 -11.07 -6.29 -0.96
CA GLY A 76 -12.52 -6.39 -1.14
C GLY A 76 -13.15 -7.51 -0.31
N ALA A 77 -12.45 -8.65 -0.15
CA ALA A 77 -12.95 -9.75 0.68
C ALA A 77 -13.08 -9.32 2.15
N LEU A 78 -12.04 -8.72 2.76
CA LEU A 78 -12.11 -8.34 4.17
C LEU A 78 -13.00 -7.12 4.41
N LEU A 79 -12.86 -6.06 3.61
CA LEU A 79 -13.68 -4.85 3.78
C LEU A 79 -15.16 -5.17 3.57
N GLY A 80 -15.48 -6.02 2.58
CA GLY A 80 -16.85 -6.52 2.38
C GLY A 80 -17.33 -7.39 3.55
N ALA A 81 -16.49 -8.26 4.10
CA ALA A 81 -16.84 -9.07 5.27
C ALA A 81 -17.11 -8.22 6.53
N ILE A 82 -16.35 -7.14 6.72
CA ILE A 82 -16.59 -6.17 7.81
C ILE A 82 -17.92 -5.45 7.61
N ALA A 83 -18.23 -5.02 6.38
CA ALA A 83 -19.50 -4.37 6.06
C ALA A 83 -20.69 -5.31 6.28
N ASP A 84 -20.62 -6.56 5.79
CA ASP A 84 -21.67 -7.57 5.98
C ASP A 84 -21.87 -7.95 7.46
N ALA A 85 -20.82 -7.87 8.25
CA ALA A 85 -20.89 -8.10 9.70
C ALA A 85 -21.47 -6.93 10.48
N GLU A 86 -21.80 -5.82 9.82
CA GLU A 86 -22.36 -4.60 10.42
C GLU A 86 -21.55 -4.10 11.63
N VAL A 87 -20.22 -4.13 11.51
CA VAL A 87 -19.34 -3.63 12.56
C VAL A 87 -19.15 -2.11 12.37
N PRO A 88 -19.59 -1.29 13.33
CA PRO A 88 -19.46 0.14 13.22
C PRO A 88 -17.98 0.56 13.25
N PRO A 89 -17.59 1.59 12.46
CA PRO A 89 -16.24 2.12 12.53
C PRO A 89 -15.99 2.72 13.92
N PRO A 90 -14.76 2.61 14.45
CA PRO A 90 -14.38 3.27 15.69
C PRO A 90 -14.55 4.79 15.58
N THR A 91 -15.08 5.43 16.62
CA THR A 91 -15.35 6.87 16.65
C THR A 91 -14.11 7.76 16.75
N GLU A 92 -12.97 7.18 17.12
CA GLU A 92 -11.73 7.92 17.46
C GLU A 92 -10.66 7.91 16.34
N ILE A 93 -10.98 7.41 15.14
CA ILE A 93 -10.01 7.41 14.06
C ILE A 93 -9.99 8.79 13.38
N PRO A 94 -8.85 9.52 13.41
CA PRO A 94 -8.75 10.81 12.76
C PRO A 94 -9.07 10.71 11.25
N PRO A 95 -9.71 11.72 10.66
CA PRO A 95 -9.84 11.80 9.22
C PRO A 95 -8.44 11.90 8.59
N GLY A 96 -8.29 11.37 7.40
CA GLY A 96 -7.04 11.41 6.65
C GLY A 96 -7.31 11.08 5.18
N PRO A 97 -6.31 11.22 4.31
CA PRO A 97 -6.49 10.94 2.90
C PRO A 97 -7.00 9.51 2.67
N SER A 98 -7.66 9.30 1.56
CA SER A 98 -8.08 7.95 1.17
C SER A 98 -6.85 7.06 1.00
N PHE A 99 -6.88 5.87 1.61
CA PHE A 99 -5.81 4.88 1.44
C PHE A 99 -5.65 4.43 -0.02
N PHE A 100 -6.71 4.57 -0.81
CA PHE A 100 -6.76 4.21 -2.23
C PHE A 100 -6.72 5.43 -3.16
N GLN A 101 -6.24 6.60 -2.70
CA GLN A 101 -6.24 7.84 -3.48
C GLN A 101 -5.49 7.74 -4.81
N PHE A 102 -4.47 6.89 -4.90
CA PHE A 102 -3.67 6.67 -6.11
C PHE A 102 -4.03 5.37 -6.85
N ALA A 103 -5.15 4.74 -6.52
CA ALA A 103 -5.68 3.62 -7.30
C ALA A 103 -6.26 4.06 -8.66
N ASP A 104 -6.54 5.36 -8.83
CA ASP A 104 -6.84 5.97 -10.12
C ASP A 104 -5.54 6.27 -10.85
N GLU A 105 -5.39 5.74 -12.06
CA GLU A 105 -4.17 5.86 -12.87
C GLU A 105 -3.88 7.31 -13.29
N THR A 106 -4.94 8.10 -13.54
CA THR A 106 -4.82 9.50 -13.89
C THR A 106 -4.26 10.32 -12.73
N ALA A 107 -4.83 10.11 -11.53
CA ALA A 107 -4.36 10.77 -10.31
C ALA A 107 -2.92 10.35 -9.96
N PHE A 108 -2.60 9.06 -10.16
CA PHE A 108 -1.25 8.56 -9.87
C PHE A 108 -0.21 9.08 -10.84
N GLY A 109 -0.52 9.10 -12.15
CA GLY A 109 0.35 9.72 -13.16
C GLY A 109 0.51 11.23 -12.94
N ALA A 110 -0.58 11.94 -12.59
CA ALA A 110 -0.55 13.36 -12.32
C ALA A 110 0.37 13.73 -11.13
N LEU A 111 0.52 12.87 -10.13
CA LEU A 111 1.45 13.06 -9.02
C LEU A 111 2.89 13.17 -9.52
N LEU A 112 3.32 12.27 -10.41
CA LEU A 112 4.69 12.28 -10.96
C LEU A 112 4.88 13.43 -11.95
N LEU A 113 3.92 13.69 -12.85
CA LEU A 113 3.96 14.84 -13.75
C LEU A 113 4.07 16.16 -13.00
N GLY A 114 3.29 16.33 -11.91
CA GLY A 114 3.32 17.52 -11.05
C GLY A 114 4.63 17.69 -10.27
N ALA A 115 5.43 16.64 -10.12
CA ALA A 115 6.76 16.68 -9.53
C ALA A 115 7.89 16.94 -10.56
N GLY A 116 7.55 17.07 -11.85
CA GLY A 116 8.48 17.38 -12.93
C GLY A 116 9.06 16.16 -13.65
N PHE A 117 8.51 14.96 -13.43
CA PHE A 117 8.88 13.77 -14.20
C PHE A 117 8.26 13.82 -15.60
N ALA A 118 8.97 13.31 -16.58
CA ALA A 118 8.51 13.06 -17.95
C ALA A 118 8.34 11.56 -18.20
N ASP A 119 7.80 11.21 -19.38
CA ASP A 119 7.58 9.82 -19.81
C ASP A 119 6.87 8.99 -18.73
N VAL A 120 5.83 9.61 -18.14
CA VAL A 120 5.09 8.98 -17.04
C VAL A 120 4.16 7.92 -17.61
N GLU A 121 4.35 6.71 -17.10
CA GLU A 121 3.53 5.53 -17.42
C GLU A 121 2.87 4.98 -16.16
N THR A 122 1.67 4.44 -16.31
CA THR A 122 0.95 3.73 -15.26
C THR A 122 0.58 2.33 -15.72
N ASP A 123 0.68 1.36 -14.81
CA ASP A 123 0.38 -0.05 -15.10
C ASP A 123 -0.23 -0.74 -13.87
N THR A 124 -0.77 -1.93 -14.07
CA THR A 124 -1.30 -2.78 -13.00
C THR A 124 -0.60 -4.13 -12.99
N VAL A 125 0.04 -4.44 -11.89
CA VAL A 125 0.64 -5.76 -11.65
C VAL A 125 -0.21 -6.51 -10.63
N SER A 126 -0.56 -7.75 -10.94
CA SER A 126 -1.29 -8.61 -10.01
C SER A 126 -0.44 -9.78 -9.57
N PHE A 127 -0.54 -10.10 -8.28
CA PHE A 127 0.07 -11.29 -7.68
C PHE A 127 -0.91 -11.91 -6.68
N ASP A 128 -0.68 -13.18 -6.34
CA ASP A 128 -1.55 -13.88 -5.41
C ASP A 128 -0.93 -13.91 -4.00
N PHE A 129 -1.69 -13.46 -3.01
CA PHE A 129 -1.37 -13.75 -1.62
C PHE A 129 -1.77 -15.16 -1.26
N SER A 130 -0.81 -15.96 -0.77
CA SER A 130 -1.06 -17.29 -0.27
C SER A 130 -1.45 -17.24 1.22
N LEU A 131 -2.72 -17.45 1.52
CA LEU A 131 -3.25 -17.49 2.88
C LEU A 131 -3.59 -18.94 3.28
N ARG A 132 -3.31 -19.32 4.52
CA ARG A 132 -3.69 -20.62 5.08
C ARG A 132 -5.15 -20.62 5.55
N SER A 133 -5.62 -19.46 6.00
CA SER A 133 -6.96 -19.28 6.57
C SER A 133 -7.45 -17.84 6.41
N ALA A 134 -8.73 -17.61 6.68
CA ALA A 134 -9.30 -16.26 6.81
C ALA A 134 -8.62 -15.46 7.95
N ASP A 135 -8.21 -16.15 9.02
CA ASP A 135 -7.53 -15.52 10.15
C ASP A 135 -6.17 -14.95 9.76
N ASP A 136 -5.45 -15.55 8.80
CA ASP A 136 -4.20 -14.98 8.28
C ASP A 136 -4.44 -13.58 7.70
N LEU A 137 -5.53 -13.38 6.95
CA LEU A 137 -5.86 -12.06 6.37
C LEU A 137 -6.32 -11.07 7.45
N ILE A 138 -7.16 -11.51 8.38
CA ILE A 138 -7.60 -10.69 9.52
C ILE A 138 -6.38 -10.20 10.30
N THR A 139 -5.47 -11.11 10.66
CA THR A 139 -4.26 -10.78 11.43
C THR A 139 -3.35 -9.84 10.64
N ALA A 140 -3.08 -10.14 9.36
CA ALA A 140 -2.22 -9.31 8.53
C ALA A 140 -2.71 -7.86 8.44
N LEU A 141 -4.02 -7.64 8.29
CA LEU A 141 -4.58 -6.29 8.22
C LEU A 141 -4.81 -5.65 9.59
N ALA A 142 -5.06 -6.45 10.65
CA ALA A 142 -5.11 -5.95 12.02
C ALA A 142 -3.77 -5.38 12.48
N ASP A 143 -2.67 -6.02 12.10
CA ASP A 143 -1.31 -5.63 12.48
C ASP A 143 -0.67 -4.66 11.48
N GLY A 144 -1.02 -4.78 10.20
CA GLY A 144 -0.41 -4.00 9.11
C GLY A 144 -1.12 -2.70 8.75
N THR A 145 -2.31 -2.41 9.30
CA THR A 145 -3.07 -1.21 8.95
C THR A 145 -3.52 -0.42 10.18
N VAL A 146 -3.61 0.90 10.04
CA VAL A 146 -4.04 1.77 11.14
C VAL A 146 -5.55 1.69 11.35
N ARG A 147 -6.34 2.07 10.34
CA ARG A 147 -7.81 2.20 10.44
C ARG A 147 -8.50 0.85 10.52
N THR A 148 -8.27 -0.04 9.55
CA THR A 148 -8.83 -1.39 9.55
C THR A 148 -8.37 -2.17 10.77
N GLY A 149 -7.09 -2.03 11.14
CA GLY A 149 -6.53 -2.64 12.35
C GLY A 149 -7.20 -2.15 13.63
N ALA A 150 -7.46 -0.85 13.76
CA ALA A 150 -8.19 -0.30 14.91
C ALA A 150 -9.61 -0.89 15.01
N LEU A 151 -10.33 -0.97 13.88
CA LEU A 151 -11.65 -1.59 13.82
C LEU A 151 -11.62 -3.06 14.23
N LEU A 152 -10.70 -3.85 13.67
CA LEU A 152 -10.57 -5.27 13.98
C LEU A 152 -10.18 -5.53 15.44
N ARG A 153 -9.36 -4.67 16.03
CA ARG A 153 -9.00 -4.76 17.45
C ARG A 153 -10.15 -4.38 18.39
N ALA A 154 -10.96 -3.39 18.00
CA ALA A 154 -12.12 -2.96 18.78
C ALA A 154 -13.32 -3.92 18.68
N ALA A 155 -13.37 -4.77 17.66
CA ALA A 155 -14.45 -5.74 17.48
C ALA A 155 -14.53 -6.74 18.65
N ASP A 156 -15.72 -6.97 19.17
CA ASP A 156 -15.98 -8.01 20.15
C ASP A 156 -15.96 -9.42 19.54
N ASP A 157 -16.02 -10.46 20.37
CA ASP A 157 -15.93 -11.86 19.93
C ASP A 157 -17.08 -12.27 18.99
N SER A 158 -18.28 -11.69 19.14
CA SER A 158 -19.40 -11.95 18.25
C SER A 158 -19.17 -11.32 16.89
N GLN A 159 -18.72 -10.06 16.88
CA GLN A 159 -18.36 -9.34 15.66
C GLN A 159 -17.22 -10.04 14.91
N ARG A 160 -16.16 -10.46 15.61
CA ARG A 160 -15.05 -11.21 15.01
C ARG A 160 -15.51 -12.53 14.37
N ARG A 161 -16.40 -13.28 15.02
CA ARG A 161 -16.97 -14.51 14.43
C ARG A 161 -17.77 -14.21 13.16
N ARG A 162 -18.58 -13.13 13.14
CA ARG A 162 -19.33 -12.73 11.93
C ARG A 162 -18.39 -12.32 10.81
N ILE A 163 -17.40 -11.43 11.09
CA ILE A 163 -16.40 -11.04 10.09
C ILE A 163 -15.72 -12.28 9.50
N ARG A 164 -15.27 -13.21 10.34
CA ARG A 164 -14.63 -14.45 9.90
C ARG A 164 -15.53 -15.27 8.98
N ALA A 165 -16.79 -15.50 9.36
CA ALA A 165 -17.72 -16.30 8.58
C ALA A 165 -17.99 -15.67 7.19
N HIS A 166 -18.21 -14.35 7.15
CA HIS A 166 -18.38 -13.64 5.88
C HIS A 166 -17.11 -13.66 5.03
N LEU A 167 -15.92 -13.51 5.67
CA LEU A 167 -14.64 -13.56 4.98
C LEU A 167 -14.36 -14.95 4.37
N GLU A 168 -14.63 -16.04 5.10
CA GLU A 168 -14.48 -17.39 4.58
C GLU A 168 -15.36 -17.63 3.33
N ALA A 169 -16.61 -17.14 3.36
CA ALA A 169 -17.50 -17.20 2.22
C ALA A 169 -16.97 -16.39 1.02
N ARG A 170 -16.46 -15.19 1.27
CA ARG A 170 -15.90 -14.33 0.24
C ARG A 170 -14.58 -14.84 -0.34
N LEU A 171 -13.77 -15.57 0.44
CA LEU A 171 -12.51 -16.17 0.00
C LEU A 171 -12.71 -17.50 -0.76
N ALA A 172 -13.87 -18.13 -0.65
CA ALA A 172 -14.15 -19.45 -1.26
C ALA A 172 -13.77 -19.57 -2.74
N PRO A 173 -14.01 -18.58 -3.63
CA PRO A 173 -13.62 -18.64 -5.05
C PRO A 173 -12.12 -18.82 -5.30
N TRP A 174 -11.28 -18.36 -4.36
CA TRP A 174 -9.82 -18.42 -4.47
C TRP A 174 -9.19 -19.58 -3.71
N ARG A 175 -10.00 -20.54 -3.25
CA ARG A 175 -9.49 -21.73 -2.58
C ARG A 175 -8.70 -22.60 -3.57
N ARG A 176 -7.50 -23.02 -3.15
CA ARG A 176 -6.60 -23.93 -3.86
C ARG A 176 -6.09 -24.99 -2.88
N GLY A 177 -6.75 -26.13 -2.84
CA GLY A 177 -6.49 -27.16 -1.83
C GLY A 177 -6.73 -26.66 -0.40
N GLU A 178 -5.72 -26.74 0.43
CA GLU A 178 -5.77 -26.30 1.84
C GLU A 178 -5.46 -24.80 2.03
N ARG A 179 -5.21 -24.05 0.96
CA ARG A 179 -4.83 -22.63 1.01
C ARG A 179 -5.76 -21.81 0.12
N TYR A 180 -5.62 -20.50 0.25
CA TYR A 180 -6.21 -19.54 -0.68
C TYR A 180 -5.09 -18.86 -1.47
N ALA A 181 -5.30 -18.65 -2.78
CA ALA A 181 -4.48 -17.80 -3.63
C ALA A 181 -5.32 -16.58 -4.00
N VAL A 182 -5.17 -15.51 -3.25
CA VAL A 182 -6.06 -14.33 -3.31
C VAL A 182 -5.40 -13.24 -4.13
N PRO A 183 -5.97 -12.84 -5.28
CA PRO A 183 -5.39 -11.81 -6.11
C PRO A 183 -5.30 -10.46 -5.40
N ALA A 184 -4.15 -9.82 -5.51
CA ALA A 184 -3.87 -8.51 -4.95
C ALA A 184 -3.22 -7.62 -6.02
N PRO A 185 -4.00 -6.96 -6.87
CA PRO A 185 -3.48 -6.02 -7.84
C PRO A 185 -2.92 -4.77 -7.16
N VAL A 186 -1.83 -4.29 -7.71
CA VAL A 186 -1.19 -3.02 -7.35
C VAL A 186 -1.07 -2.15 -8.58
N LYS A 187 -1.23 -0.85 -8.41
CA LYS A 187 -0.93 0.15 -9.42
C LYS A 187 0.53 0.55 -9.31
N ILE A 188 1.15 0.73 -10.45
CA ILE A 188 2.51 1.25 -10.56
C ILE A 188 2.45 2.53 -11.38
N ALA A 189 3.14 3.57 -10.93
CA ALA A 189 3.46 4.73 -11.74
C ALA A 189 4.98 4.87 -11.82
N SER A 190 5.50 5.07 -13.01
CA SER A 190 6.92 5.31 -13.27
C SER A 190 7.13 6.54 -14.12
N GLY A 191 8.32 7.14 -14.04
CA GLY A 191 8.68 8.30 -14.82
C GLY A 191 10.17 8.52 -14.83
N GLN A 192 10.65 9.44 -15.67
CA GLN A 192 12.03 9.83 -15.80
C GLN A 192 12.20 11.31 -15.47
N LYS A 193 13.24 11.66 -14.70
CA LYS A 193 13.63 13.07 -14.54
C LYS A 193 14.21 13.57 -15.86
N PRO A 194 13.72 14.67 -16.43
CA PRO A 194 14.31 15.29 -17.63
C PRO A 194 15.79 15.66 -17.42
N ASP A 195 16.52 15.81 -18.55
CA ASP A 195 17.90 16.30 -18.57
C ASP A 195 18.04 17.74 -18.10
#